data_972a2fa548f21fe929fe2d6a067d525b
#
_entry.id   972a2fa548f21fe929fe2d6a067d525b
#
_cell.length_a   1.000
_cell.length_b   1.000
_cell.length_c   1.000
_cell.angle_alpha   90.00
_cell.angle_beta   90.00
_cell.angle_gamma   90.00
#
_symmetry.space_group_name_H-M   'P 1'
#
loop_
_entity.id
_entity.type
_entity.pdbx_description
1 polymer ?
#
loop_
_entity_poly.entity_id
_entity_poly.type
_entity_poly.pdbx_seq_one_letter_code
_entity_poly.pdbx_strand_id
1 'polypeptide(L)'
;MTIPDKMTAVLLTGHGGFEKLDYRHDVGVPSPKDDEVLIKVSAAGMNNTDINTRIGWYSKQITTATGSGASDGYNDIDNDDAGWSGTPLQFPRIQGADICGHIVATGKNVNTERVGKRVIVRSIMQSYVSHLPFQCETIGSEYDGGFAQYVVAPSSETYEVDCDWNDAELASIPCAYSTAENLIHRIGLSAERVLITGASGGVGSAAIQLAKRRGAHVIAVASTRKHDQVLALGADEVIDRNVNLIEALGTDSIDCILDVVAGPTWPDLLNILKRGGRYGTVGAIAGPIVELDVRTLYLKDLTLMGTTFQEETPFKNLINYIERGEIRPVVAKTYPLSEIVTAQKEFLEKKYTGKLVLIPPD
;
A
#
# COMPACT_ATOMS: atom_id res chain seq x y z
N MET A 1 -19.43 22.64 -12.08
CA MET A 1 -19.10 21.60 -13.10
C MET A 1 -20.27 20.65 -13.14
N THR A 2 -20.77 20.29 -14.33
CA THR A 2 -21.87 19.31 -14.42
C THR A 2 -21.27 17.92 -14.30
N ILE A 3 -21.77 17.11 -13.38
CA ILE A 3 -21.35 15.71 -13.20
C ILE A 3 -22.07 14.90 -14.30
N PRO A 4 -21.34 14.10 -15.10
CA PRO A 4 -21.95 13.27 -16.14
C PRO A 4 -22.67 12.06 -15.54
N ASP A 5 -23.60 11.45 -16.28
CA ASP A 5 -24.25 10.21 -15.85
C ASP A 5 -23.36 8.97 -16.00
N LYS A 6 -22.36 9.05 -16.86
CA LYS A 6 -21.43 7.96 -17.20
C LYS A 6 -19.99 8.41 -17.03
N MET A 7 -19.14 7.46 -16.68
CA MET A 7 -17.70 7.67 -16.50
C MET A 7 -16.88 6.57 -17.15
N THR A 8 -15.60 6.84 -17.32
CA THR A 8 -14.59 5.85 -17.66
C THR A 8 -14.05 5.20 -16.37
N ALA A 9 -13.97 3.88 -16.36
CA ALA A 9 -13.41 3.11 -15.26
C ALA A 9 -12.81 1.78 -15.76
N VAL A 10 -11.98 1.15 -14.93
CA VAL A 10 -11.52 -0.23 -15.10
C VAL A 10 -12.29 -1.13 -14.17
N LEU A 11 -13.02 -2.08 -14.72
CA LEU A 11 -13.77 -3.09 -13.96
C LEU A 11 -12.93 -4.37 -13.84
N LEU A 12 -12.65 -4.79 -12.61
CA LEU A 12 -12.19 -6.14 -12.34
C LEU A 12 -13.41 -7.07 -12.37
N THR A 13 -13.45 -7.97 -13.36
CA THR A 13 -14.63 -8.82 -13.64
C THR A 13 -14.59 -10.18 -12.95
N GLY A 14 -13.51 -10.49 -12.25
CA GLY A 14 -13.27 -11.74 -11.53
C GLY A 14 -11.80 -11.86 -11.15
N HIS A 15 -11.45 -12.85 -10.33
CA HIS A 15 -10.05 -13.21 -10.13
C HIS A 15 -9.47 -13.82 -11.41
N GLY A 16 -8.19 -13.55 -11.69
CA GLY A 16 -7.49 -14.11 -12.87
C GLY A 16 -6.38 -13.22 -13.40
N GLY A 17 -6.08 -13.39 -14.69
CA GLY A 17 -5.07 -12.66 -15.43
C GLY A 17 -5.50 -11.24 -15.83
N PHE A 18 -4.73 -10.67 -16.75
CA PHE A 18 -4.99 -9.30 -17.22
C PHE A 18 -6.31 -9.17 -18.01
N GLU A 19 -6.84 -10.25 -18.55
CA GLU A 19 -8.13 -10.31 -19.23
C GLU A 19 -9.33 -10.00 -18.32
N LYS A 20 -9.12 -9.98 -17.00
CA LYS A 20 -10.13 -9.59 -16.02
C LYS A 20 -10.24 -8.07 -15.83
N LEU A 21 -9.32 -7.30 -16.39
CA LEU A 21 -9.34 -5.84 -16.37
C LEU A 21 -10.07 -5.31 -17.60
N ASP A 22 -11.33 -4.91 -17.42
CA ASP A 22 -12.21 -4.39 -18.50
C ASP A 22 -12.28 -2.86 -18.43
N TYR A 23 -11.62 -2.19 -19.37
CA TYR A 23 -11.64 -0.72 -19.50
C TYR A 23 -12.90 -0.25 -20.20
N ARG A 24 -13.78 0.46 -19.50
CA ARG A 24 -15.12 0.87 -19.95
C ARG A 24 -15.31 2.37 -19.89
N HIS A 25 -16.15 2.89 -20.82
CA HIS A 25 -16.54 4.30 -20.89
C HIS A 25 -18.00 4.57 -20.49
N ASP A 26 -18.75 3.55 -20.13
CA ASP A 26 -20.19 3.59 -19.89
C ASP A 26 -20.60 3.19 -18.47
N VAL A 27 -19.64 3.22 -17.53
CA VAL A 27 -19.90 2.93 -16.10
C VAL A 27 -20.68 4.09 -15.49
N GLY A 28 -21.73 3.79 -14.71
CA GLY A 28 -22.50 4.83 -14.02
C GLY A 28 -21.66 5.60 -13.01
N VAL A 29 -21.78 6.92 -12.97
CA VAL A 29 -21.15 7.72 -11.91
C VAL A 29 -21.89 7.47 -10.60
N PRO A 30 -21.20 7.09 -9.50
CA PRO A 30 -21.87 6.84 -8.23
C PRO A 30 -22.38 8.14 -7.59
N SER A 31 -23.44 8.03 -6.81
CA SER A 31 -23.94 9.15 -6.00
C SER A 31 -23.48 9.00 -4.55
N PRO A 32 -23.00 10.06 -3.89
CA PRO A 32 -22.59 9.99 -2.50
C PRO A 32 -23.81 9.78 -1.59
N LYS A 33 -23.68 8.90 -0.61
CA LYS A 33 -24.63 8.74 0.51
C LYS A 33 -24.52 9.95 1.46
N ASP A 34 -25.33 9.95 2.49
CA ASP A 34 -25.49 11.07 3.41
C ASP A 34 -24.18 11.63 3.98
N ASP A 35 -23.23 10.77 4.36
CA ASP A 35 -21.95 11.11 4.99
C ASP A 35 -20.74 10.94 4.03
N GLU A 36 -20.99 10.75 2.74
CA GLU A 36 -19.98 10.54 1.72
C GLU A 36 -19.72 11.80 0.87
N VAL A 37 -18.62 11.78 0.17
CA VAL A 37 -18.29 12.74 -0.88
C VAL A 37 -18.09 12.02 -2.22
N LEU A 38 -18.42 12.69 -3.32
CA LEU A 38 -18.04 12.27 -4.66
C LEU A 38 -16.76 13.03 -5.05
N ILE A 39 -15.76 12.27 -5.45
CA ILE A 39 -14.44 12.79 -5.84
C ILE A 39 -14.25 12.57 -7.34
N LYS A 40 -13.90 13.63 -8.09
CA LYS A 40 -13.30 13.49 -9.42
C LYS A 40 -11.84 13.13 -9.23
N VAL A 41 -11.46 11.92 -9.65
CA VAL A 41 -10.11 11.38 -9.47
C VAL A 41 -9.16 12.05 -10.45
N SER A 42 -8.10 12.66 -9.92
CA SER A 42 -7.02 13.25 -10.72
C SER A 42 -5.87 12.27 -10.95
N ALA A 43 -5.61 11.40 -9.97
CA ALA A 43 -4.56 10.38 -10.05
C ALA A 43 -4.86 9.23 -9.08
N ALA A 44 -4.43 8.02 -9.46
CA ALA A 44 -4.57 6.79 -8.66
C ALA A 44 -3.27 5.99 -8.66
N GLY A 45 -2.66 5.80 -7.49
CA GLY A 45 -1.41 5.04 -7.34
C GLY A 45 -1.64 3.53 -7.41
N MET A 46 -0.71 2.81 -8.02
CA MET A 46 -0.74 1.34 -8.06
C MET A 46 -0.04 0.73 -6.86
N ASN A 47 -0.57 -0.38 -6.38
CA ASN A 47 -0.08 -1.12 -5.23
C ASN A 47 0.01 -2.61 -5.51
N ASN A 48 0.76 -3.33 -4.68
CA ASN A 48 0.81 -4.78 -4.77
C ASN A 48 -0.55 -5.42 -4.42
N THR A 49 -1.36 -4.75 -3.60
CA THR A 49 -2.71 -5.20 -3.27
C THR A 49 -3.64 -5.24 -4.49
N ASP A 50 -3.48 -4.34 -5.47
CA ASP A 50 -4.25 -4.38 -6.72
C ASP A 50 -3.95 -5.66 -7.51
N ILE A 51 -2.67 -6.08 -7.53
CA ILE A 51 -2.26 -7.35 -8.16
C ILE A 51 -2.79 -8.53 -7.36
N ASN A 52 -2.56 -8.55 -6.04
CA ASN A 52 -2.96 -9.64 -5.15
C ASN A 52 -4.47 -9.89 -5.20
N THR A 53 -5.27 -8.82 -5.17
CA THR A 53 -6.73 -8.89 -5.28
C THR A 53 -7.14 -9.43 -6.66
N ARG A 54 -6.54 -8.93 -7.75
CA ARG A 54 -6.87 -9.43 -9.09
C ARG A 54 -6.60 -10.92 -9.24
N ILE A 55 -5.44 -11.40 -8.77
CA ILE A 55 -5.04 -12.82 -8.93
C ILE A 55 -5.61 -13.77 -7.87
N GLY A 56 -6.34 -13.27 -6.86
CA GLY A 56 -6.88 -14.07 -5.76
C GLY A 56 -5.82 -14.53 -4.74
N TRP A 57 -4.69 -13.83 -4.63
CA TRP A 57 -3.54 -14.24 -3.81
C TRP A 57 -3.84 -14.32 -2.30
N TYR A 58 -4.87 -13.60 -1.81
CA TYR A 58 -5.20 -13.61 -0.39
C TYR A 58 -5.83 -14.94 0.07
N SER A 59 -6.34 -15.78 -0.84
CA SER A 59 -6.83 -17.12 -0.50
C SER A 59 -5.77 -17.94 0.23
N LYS A 60 -6.14 -18.59 1.33
CA LYS A 60 -5.24 -19.42 2.15
C LYS A 60 -4.72 -20.67 1.42
N GLN A 61 -5.33 -21.03 0.31
CA GLN A 61 -4.83 -22.10 -0.55
C GLN A 61 -3.57 -21.68 -1.31
N ILE A 62 -3.32 -20.38 -1.47
CA ILE A 62 -2.14 -19.87 -2.17
C ILE A 62 -0.97 -19.77 -1.19
N THR A 63 0.06 -20.58 -1.41
CA THR A 63 1.26 -20.65 -0.57
C THR A 63 2.52 -20.12 -1.27
N THR A 64 2.39 -19.65 -2.51
CA THR A 64 3.50 -19.18 -3.34
C THR A 64 3.61 -17.66 -3.36
N ALA A 65 4.74 -17.16 -3.89
CA ALA A 65 4.97 -15.72 -4.05
C ALA A 65 3.95 -15.07 -4.99
N THR A 66 3.63 -13.79 -4.78
CA THR A 66 2.74 -13.00 -5.66
C THR A 66 3.13 -13.12 -7.13
N GLY A 67 4.44 -13.14 -7.43
CA GLY A 67 4.94 -13.25 -8.81
C GLY A 67 4.56 -14.53 -9.53
N SER A 68 4.27 -15.61 -8.82
CA SER A 68 3.97 -16.93 -9.43
C SER A 68 2.62 -16.95 -10.18
N GLY A 69 1.62 -16.18 -9.72
CA GLY A 69 0.31 -16.06 -10.38
C GLY A 69 0.08 -14.70 -11.06
N ALA A 70 1.09 -13.84 -11.09
CA ALA A 70 0.92 -12.43 -11.41
C ALA A 70 0.38 -12.14 -12.82
N SER A 71 0.66 -12.99 -13.83
CA SER A 71 0.21 -12.82 -15.21
C SER A 71 -1.18 -13.43 -15.45
N ASP A 72 -1.39 -14.64 -14.97
CA ASP A 72 -2.53 -15.48 -15.37
C ASP A 72 -3.56 -15.71 -14.25
N GLY A 73 -3.22 -15.28 -13.02
CA GLY A 73 -3.99 -15.61 -11.82
C GLY A 73 -3.66 -17.01 -11.29
N TYR A 74 -4.41 -17.44 -10.29
CA TYR A 74 -4.35 -18.80 -9.74
C TYR A 74 -5.63 -19.56 -10.08
N ASN A 75 -5.52 -20.84 -10.41
CA ASN A 75 -6.67 -21.70 -10.75
C ASN A 75 -7.34 -22.29 -9.51
N ASP A 76 -6.58 -22.51 -8.45
CA ASP A 76 -7.01 -23.23 -7.24
C ASP A 76 -7.25 -22.23 -6.07
N ILE A 77 -7.97 -21.14 -6.35
CA ILE A 77 -8.36 -20.18 -5.30
C ILE A 77 -9.67 -20.60 -4.65
N ASP A 78 -9.76 -20.39 -3.35
CA ASP A 78 -11.02 -20.34 -2.64
C ASP A 78 -11.58 -18.92 -2.77
N ASN A 79 -12.69 -18.76 -3.49
CA ASN A 79 -13.30 -17.44 -3.67
C ASN A 79 -13.87 -16.89 -2.36
N ASP A 80 -14.17 -17.76 -1.40
CA ASP A 80 -14.77 -17.36 -0.13
C ASP A 80 -13.78 -16.61 0.78
N ASP A 81 -12.46 -16.78 0.59
CA ASP A 81 -11.41 -16.11 1.37
C ASP A 81 -10.43 -15.28 0.52
N ALA A 82 -10.68 -15.12 -0.78
CA ALA A 82 -9.77 -14.45 -1.71
C ALA A 82 -9.79 -12.91 -1.66
N GLY A 83 -10.72 -12.30 -0.93
CA GLY A 83 -10.75 -10.86 -0.67
C GLY A 83 -9.69 -10.43 0.35
N TRP A 84 -9.32 -9.15 0.32
CA TRP A 84 -8.32 -8.60 1.24
C TRP A 84 -8.70 -8.75 2.73
N SER A 85 -9.97 -8.57 3.05
CA SER A 85 -10.52 -8.75 4.40
C SER A 85 -10.73 -10.22 4.81
N GLY A 86 -10.41 -11.18 3.92
CA GLY A 86 -10.69 -12.60 4.13
C GLY A 86 -12.15 -12.97 3.87
N THR A 87 -12.88 -12.15 3.12
CA THR A 87 -14.25 -12.38 2.67
C THR A 87 -14.32 -12.40 1.14
N PRO A 88 -15.39 -12.99 0.53
CA PRO A 88 -15.53 -13.01 -0.91
C PRO A 88 -15.57 -11.59 -1.50
N LEU A 89 -14.86 -11.39 -2.60
CA LEU A 89 -14.93 -10.14 -3.34
C LEU A 89 -16.18 -10.12 -4.25
N GLN A 90 -16.88 -8.99 -4.26
CA GLN A 90 -18.02 -8.80 -5.16
C GLN A 90 -17.55 -8.23 -6.51
N PHE A 91 -17.89 -8.89 -7.61
CA PHE A 91 -17.58 -8.48 -8.98
C PHE A 91 -18.81 -7.97 -9.73
N PRO A 92 -18.67 -7.01 -10.68
CA PRO A 92 -17.41 -6.33 -11.00
C PRO A 92 -17.01 -5.35 -9.90
N ARG A 93 -15.68 -5.14 -9.74
CA ARG A 93 -15.09 -4.22 -8.77
C ARG A 93 -14.20 -3.20 -9.46
N ILE A 94 -14.28 -1.92 -9.10
CA ILE A 94 -13.28 -0.92 -9.48
C ILE A 94 -12.17 -0.96 -8.44
N GLN A 95 -10.94 -1.29 -8.86
CA GLN A 95 -9.77 -1.30 -7.98
C GLN A 95 -9.14 0.09 -7.81
N GLY A 96 -7.99 0.18 -7.13
CA GLY A 96 -7.22 1.40 -6.90
C GLY A 96 -7.40 1.95 -5.49
N ALA A 97 -6.52 1.51 -4.59
CA ALA A 97 -6.54 1.90 -3.18
C ALA A 97 -6.01 3.32 -2.93
N ASP A 98 -5.25 3.88 -3.87
CA ASP A 98 -4.64 5.21 -3.77
C ASP A 98 -5.44 6.22 -4.60
N ILE A 99 -5.97 7.25 -3.94
CA ILE A 99 -6.80 8.27 -4.61
C ILE A 99 -6.31 9.66 -4.23
N CYS A 100 -6.05 10.49 -5.25
CA CYS A 100 -6.01 11.93 -5.15
C CYS A 100 -6.98 12.53 -6.16
N GLY A 101 -7.75 13.54 -5.74
CA GLY A 101 -8.72 14.20 -6.60
C GLY A 101 -9.41 15.38 -5.94
N HIS A 102 -10.49 15.84 -6.55
CA HIS A 102 -11.24 16.99 -6.07
C HIS A 102 -12.68 16.59 -5.75
N ILE A 103 -13.18 17.02 -4.60
CA ILE A 103 -14.57 16.82 -4.21
C ILE A 103 -15.47 17.60 -5.18
N VAL A 104 -16.41 16.93 -5.83
CA VAL A 104 -17.35 17.53 -6.79
C VAL A 104 -18.80 17.53 -6.32
N ALA A 105 -19.14 16.67 -5.34
CA ALA A 105 -20.43 16.67 -4.66
C ALA A 105 -20.29 16.12 -3.23
N THR A 106 -21.28 16.45 -2.40
CA THR A 106 -21.32 16.01 -0.98
C THR A 106 -22.69 15.40 -0.69
N GLY A 107 -22.69 14.41 0.22
CA GLY A 107 -23.92 13.94 0.85
C GLY A 107 -24.52 15.02 1.78
N LYS A 108 -25.78 14.79 2.18
CA LYS A 108 -26.55 15.82 2.90
C LYS A 108 -25.98 16.22 4.28
N ASN A 109 -25.23 15.34 4.93
CA ASN A 109 -24.63 15.57 6.23
C ASN A 109 -23.21 16.20 6.14
N VAL A 110 -22.66 16.34 4.92
CA VAL A 110 -21.31 16.85 4.70
C VAL A 110 -21.34 18.34 4.36
N ASN A 111 -20.41 19.12 4.95
CA ASN A 111 -20.30 20.55 4.64
C ASN A 111 -20.01 20.77 3.14
N THR A 112 -20.87 21.53 2.48
CA THR A 112 -20.78 21.85 1.04
C THR A 112 -19.57 22.71 0.68
N GLU A 113 -18.93 23.40 1.64
CA GLU A 113 -17.69 24.15 1.43
C GLU A 113 -16.50 23.24 1.07
N ARG A 114 -16.62 21.94 1.27
CA ARG A 114 -15.64 20.94 0.80
C ARG A 114 -15.63 20.75 -0.71
N VAL A 115 -16.69 21.18 -1.42
CA VAL A 115 -16.72 21.09 -2.89
C VAL A 115 -15.60 21.95 -3.49
N GLY A 116 -14.84 21.38 -4.42
CA GLY A 116 -13.63 21.97 -5.02
C GLY A 116 -12.35 21.73 -4.24
N LYS A 117 -12.40 21.22 -3.01
CA LYS A 117 -11.19 20.88 -2.24
C LYS A 117 -10.46 19.69 -2.82
N ARG A 118 -9.12 19.80 -2.89
CA ARG A 118 -8.22 18.71 -3.25
C ARG A 118 -8.02 17.81 -2.04
N VAL A 119 -8.23 16.51 -2.23
CA VAL A 119 -8.16 15.52 -1.16
C VAL A 119 -7.39 14.28 -1.56
N ILE A 120 -6.82 13.60 -0.56
CA ILE A 120 -6.43 12.20 -0.64
C ILE A 120 -7.35 11.37 0.26
N VAL A 121 -7.52 10.09 -0.06
CA VAL A 121 -8.42 9.19 0.66
C VAL A 121 -7.61 8.18 1.47
N ARG A 122 -7.91 8.03 2.76
CA ARG A 122 -7.34 6.96 3.59
C ARG A 122 -7.84 5.62 3.08
N SER A 123 -6.95 4.79 2.55
CA SER A 123 -7.31 3.58 1.83
C SER A 123 -7.84 2.46 2.73
N ILE A 124 -7.36 2.36 3.96
CA ILE A 124 -7.79 1.37 4.96
C ILE A 124 -8.74 2.06 5.93
N MET A 125 -10.03 1.87 5.69
CA MET A 125 -11.12 2.65 6.29
C MET A 125 -11.72 1.92 7.51
N GLN A 126 -12.14 2.70 8.49
CA GLN A 126 -12.89 2.22 9.66
C GLN A 126 -14.35 2.68 9.66
N SER A 127 -14.69 3.69 8.88
CA SER A 127 -16.03 4.31 8.88
C SER A 127 -17.14 3.33 8.55
N TYR A 128 -16.91 2.41 7.62
CA TYR A 128 -17.90 1.42 7.21
C TYR A 128 -18.07 0.24 8.20
N VAL A 129 -17.09 0.01 9.07
CA VAL A 129 -17.16 -1.02 10.11
C VAL A 129 -17.42 -0.45 11.51
N SER A 130 -17.93 0.78 11.58
CA SER A 130 -18.30 1.46 12.83
C SER A 130 -17.16 1.51 13.85
N HIS A 131 -15.93 1.64 13.39
CA HIS A 131 -14.71 1.71 14.21
C HIS A 131 -14.51 0.52 15.17
N LEU A 132 -14.95 -0.68 14.78
CA LEU A 132 -14.71 -1.88 15.55
C LEU A 132 -13.20 -2.17 15.67
N PRO A 133 -12.69 -2.57 16.85
CA PRO A 133 -11.27 -2.84 17.05
C PRO A 133 -10.74 -3.89 16.06
N PHE A 134 -9.60 -3.58 15.43
CA PHE A 134 -8.91 -4.42 14.47
C PHE A 134 -9.72 -4.79 13.22
N GLN A 135 -10.85 -4.14 12.98
CA GLN A 135 -11.62 -4.28 11.74
C GLN A 135 -11.42 -3.05 10.86
N CYS A 136 -11.28 -3.29 9.57
CA CYS A 136 -11.20 -2.26 8.54
C CYS A 136 -11.58 -2.86 7.20
N GLU A 137 -11.97 -1.99 6.28
CA GLU A 137 -12.27 -2.31 4.90
C GLU A 137 -11.45 -1.42 3.99
N THR A 138 -11.14 -1.91 2.80
CA THR A 138 -10.21 -1.24 1.89
C THR A 138 -10.93 -0.74 0.65
N ILE A 139 -10.71 0.53 0.33
CA ILE A 139 -11.13 1.09 -0.95
C ILE A 139 -10.32 0.42 -2.08
N GLY A 140 -10.99 0.06 -3.17
CA GLY A 140 -10.40 -0.74 -4.24
C GLY A 140 -10.44 -2.27 -4.03
N SER A 141 -11.02 -2.73 -2.90
CA SER A 141 -11.27 -4.14 -2.57
C SER A 141 -12.73 -4.34 -2.16
N GLU A 142 -13.09 -4.11 -0.91
CA GLU A 142 -14.48 -4.21 -0.44
C GLU A 142 -15.37 -3.11 -1.04
N TYR A 143 -14.81 -1.95 -1.33
CA TYR A 143 -15.46 -0.80 -1.98
C TYR A 143 -14.76 -0.42 -3.27
N ASP A 144 -15.50 0.23 -4.20
CA ASP A 144 -14.93 0.72 -5.44
C ASP A 144 -13.85 1.78 -5.19
N GLY A 145 -12.79 1.73 -5.99
CA GLY A 145 -11.59 2.52 -5.84
C GLY A 145 -11.33 3.53 -6.96
N GLY A 146 -10.08 3.98 -7.02
CA GLY A 146 -9.65 5.11 -7.83
C GLY A 146 -9.31 4.81 -9.30
N PHE A 147 -9.43 3.56 -9.78
CA PHE A 147 -9.20 3.28 -11.21
C PHE A 147 -10.42 3.65 -12.04
N ALA A 148 -10.90 4.88 -11.85
CA ALA A 148 -12.08 5.49 -12.46
C ALA A 148 -11.97 7.01 -12.50
N GLN A 149 -12.82 7.68 -13.28
CA GLN A 149 -12.93 9.14 -13.25
C GLN A 149 -13.56 9.69 -11.97
N TYR A 150 -14.45 8.92 -11.36
CA TYR A 150 -15.15 9.32 -10.13
C TYR A 150 -15.20 8.17 -9.12
N VAL A 151 -15.16 8.52 -7.85
CA VAL A 151 -15.28 7.58 -6.74
C VAL A 151 -16.01 8.23 -5.56
N VAL A 152 -16.77 7.45 -4.81
CA VAL A 152 -17.34 7.89 -3.53
C VAL A 152 -16.48 7.39 -2.38
N ALA A 153 -16.38 8.20 -1.34
CA ALA A 153 -15.71 7.81 -0.09
C ALA A 153 -16.38 8.49 1.11
N PRO A 154 -16.31 7.90 2.31
CA PRO A 154 -16.75 8.56 3.53
C PRO A 154 -16.01 9.90 3.70
N SER A 155 -16.75 10.96 4.02
CA SER A 155 -16.15 12.28 4.21
C SER A 155 -15.08 12.29 5.31
N SER A 156 -15.24 11.48 6.35
CA SER A 156 -14.28 11.30 7.43
C SER A 156 -12.96 10.62 7.02
N GLU A 157 -12.95 9.90 5.89
CA GLU A 157 -11.77 9.22 5.36
C GLU A 157 -11.07 10.04 4.26
N THR A 158 -11.54 11.27 4.00
CA THR A 158 -11.00 12.17 2.98
C THR A 158 -10.30 13.37 3.63
N TYR A 159 -9.03 13.56 3.31
CA TYR A 159 -8.15 14.55 3.94
C TYR A 159 -7.74 15.60 2.91
N GLU A 160 -8.03 16.86 3.23
CA GLU A 160 -7.50 18.01 2.49
C GLU A 160 -5.99 18.11 2.75
N VAL A 161 -5.22 18.47 1.75
CA VAL A 161 -3.76 18.62 1.85
C VAL A 161 -3.34 19.93 1.21
N ASP A 162 -2.72 20.81 2.00
CA ASP A 162 -2.18 22.09 1.53
C ASP A 162 -0.67 21.95 1.24
N CYS A 163 -0.36 21.70 -0.02
CA CYS A 163 1.02 21.59 -0.50
C CYS A 163 1.13 21.86 -2.00
N ASP A 164 2.35 22.08 -2.47
CA ASP A 164 2.70 22.34 -3.88
C ASP A 164 2.88 21.06 -4.74
N TRP A 165 2.66 19.87 -4.16
CA TRP A 165 2.81 18.60 -4.86
C TRP A 165 1.76 18.44 -5.95
N ASN A 166 2.15 17.77 -7.03
CA ASN A 166 1.19 17.37 -8.05
C ASN A 166 0.31 16.18 -7.59
N ASP A 167 -0.78 15.92 -8.31
CA ASP A 167 -1.76 14.90 -7.92
C ASP A 167 -1.20 13.48 -7.96
N ALA A 168 -0.22 13.19 -8.84
CA ALA A 168 0.43 11.89 -8.88
C ALA A 168 1.32 11.65 -7.65
N GLU A 169 2.00 12.68 -7.15
CA GLU A 169 2.74 12.60 -5.88
C GLU A 169 1.77 12.35 -4.72
N LEU A 170 0.67 13.09 -4.64
CA LEU A 170 -0.34 12.87 -3.60
C LEU A 170 -1.01 11.49 -3.68
N ALA A 171 -1.33 11.01 -4.89
CA ALA A 171 -1.85 9.67 -5.10
C ALA A 171 -0.83 8.55 -4.80
N SER A 172 0.40 8.88 -4.45
CA SER A 172 1.43 7.90 -4.06
C SER A 172 1.48 7.66 -2.55
N ILE A 173 0.71 8.43 -1.78
CA ILE A 173 0.73 8.44 -0.31
C ILE A 173 -0.23 7.43 0.33
N PRO A 174 -1.53 7.36 -0.03
CA PRO A 174 -2.56 6.77 0.85
C PRO A 174 -2.24 5.35 1.30
N CYS A 175 -1.97 4.43 0.40
CA CYS A 175 -1.69 3.04 0.75
C CYS A 175 -0.25 2.84 1.25
N ALA A 176 0.75 3.27 0.46
CA ALA A 176 2.14 2.93 0.75
C ALA A 176 2.69 3.63 2.01
N TYR A 177 2.46 4.93 2.13
CA TYR A 177 2.96 5.71 3.29
C TYR A 177 2.14 5.42 4.54
N SER A 178 0.81 5.25 4.44
CA SER A 178 0.01 4.91 5.61
C SER A 178 0.38 3.54 6.17
N THR A 179 0.63 2.57 5.30
CA THR A 179 1.11 1.24 5.70
C THR A 179 2.46 1.30 6.42
N ALA A 180 3.41 2.08 5.88
CA ALA A 180 4.73 2.26 6.49
C ALA A 180 4.64 3.01 7.82
N GLU A 181 3.89 4.13 7.88
CA GLU A 181 3.73 4.92 9.10
C GLU A 181 3.01 4.13 10.20
N ASN A 182 1.97 3.38 9.84
CA ASN A 182 1.25 2.53 10.78
C ASN A 182 2.15 1.40 11.36
N LEU A 183 2.94 0.74 10.51
CA LEU A 183 3.90 -0.26 10.96
C LEU A 183 4.92 0.34 11.93
N ILE A 184 5.52 1.46 11.56
CA ILE A 184 6.51 2.18 12.36
C ILE A 184 5.92 2.68 13.69
N HIS A 185 4.70 3.21 13.66
CA HIS A 185 3.98 3.67 14.84
C HIS A 185 3.68 2.52 15.81
N ARG A 186 3.09 1.44 15.29
CA ARG A 186 2.65 0.31 16.13
C ARG A 186 3.81 -0.49 16.71
N ILE A 187 4.91 -0.64 15.96
CA ILE A 187 6.10 -1.34 16.45
C ILE A 187 6.93 -0.48 17.41
N GLY A 188 6.60 0.81 17.51
CA GLY A 188 7.29 1.75 18.41
C GLY A 188 8.73 2.04 17.97
N LEU A 189 8.98 2.18 16.63
CA LEU A 189 10.31 2.51 16.13
C LEU A 189 10.75 3.90 16.62
N SER A 190 11.97 3.96 17.11
CA SER A 190 12.64 5.18 17.58
C SER A 190 14.02 5.35 16.92
N ALA A 191 14.92 6.13 17.53
CA ALA A 191 16.28 6.35 17.07
C ALA A 191 17.16 5.11 17.36
N GLU A 192 17.01 4.05 16.57
CA GLU A 192 17.66 2.75 16.72
C GLU A 192 18.04 2.14 15.36
N ARG A 193 18.70 1.00 15.33
CA ARG A 193 19.08 0.32 14.07
C ARG A 193 17.89 -0.46 13.53
N VAL A 194 17.43 -0.09 12.35
CA VAL A 194 16.30 -0.74 11.66
C VAL A 194 16.72 -1.34 10.34
N LEU A 195 16.32 -2.59 10.09
CA LEU A 195 16.42 -3.21 8.77
C LEU A 195 15.07 -3.09 8.05
N ILE A 196 15.08 -2.66 6.78
CA ILE A 196 13.89 -2.55 5.93
C ILE A 196 14.06 -3.45 4.72
N THR A 197 13.20 -4.48 4.59
CA THR A 197 13.16 -5.34 3.40
C THR A 197 12.32 -4.70 2.29
N GLY A 198 12.56 -5.09 1.02
CA GLY A 198 11.81 -4.53 -0.11
C GLY A 198 11.92 -3.01 -0.23
N ALA A 199 13.03 -2.46 0.20
CA ALA A 199 13.28 -1.04 0.46
C ALA A 199 13.06 -0.11 -0.76
N SER A 200 13.15 -0.63 -1.98
CA SER A 200 12.92 0.14 -3.21
C SER A 200 11.47 0.19 -3.67
N GLY A 201 10.55 -0.57 -3.05
CA GLY A 201 9.12 -0.54 -3.37
C GLY A 201 8.40 0.66 -2.76
N GLY A 202 7.08 0.80 -3.02
CA GLY A 202 6.28 1.91 -2.49
C GLY A 202 6.34 1.99 -0.95
N VAL A 203 6.02 0.90 -0.25
CA VAL A 203 6.06 0.85 1.23
C VAL A 203 7.50 0.97 1.75
N GLY A 204 8.47 0.28 1.14
CA GLY A 204 9.86 0.33 1.60
C GLY A 204 10.50 1.72 1.45
N SER A 205 10.26 2.41 0.34
CA SER A 205 10.75 3.78 0.12
C SER A 205 10.12 4.80 1.08
N ALA A 206 8.85 4.60 1.42
CA ALA A 206 8.17 5.37 2.47
C ALA A 206 8.77 5.09 3.85
N ALA A 207 8.98 3.80 4.17
CA ALA A 207 9.53 3.37 5.47
C ALA A 207 10.93 3.95 5.74
N ILE A 208 11.78 4.05 4.70
CA ILE A 208 13.11 4.70 4.83
C ILE A 208 12.95 6.13 5.33
N GLN A 209 12.17 6.96 4.62
CA GLN A 209 12.00 8.37 4.96
C GLN A 209 11.37 8.55 6.35
N LEU A 210 10.35 7.76 6.66
CA LEU A 210 9.64 7.82 7.94
C LEU A 210 10.49 7.33 9.11
N ALA A 211 11.35 6.32 8.90
CA ALA A 211 12.32 5.87 9.89
C ALA A 211 13.43 6.91 10.12
N LYS A 212 13.96 7.49 9.04
CA LYS A 212 14.95 8.59 9.15
C LYS A 212 14.39 9.79 9.90
N ARG A 213 13.13 10.14 9.64
CA ARG A 213 12.43 11.20 10.37
C ARG A 213 12.40 10.95 11.89
N ARG A 214 12.39 9.69 12.33
CA ARG A 214 12.48 9.28 13.75
C ARG A 214 13.91 9.20 14.29
N GLY A 215 14.90 9.53 13.46
CA GLY A 215 16.33 9.46 13.83
C GLY A 215 16.92 8.05 13.77
N ALA A 216 16.22 7.08 13.16
CA ALA A 216 16.73 5.72 13.06
C ALA A 216 17.95 5.61 12.14
N HIS A 217 18.84 4.66 12.44
CA HIS A 217 19.88 4.20 11.52
C HIS A 217 19.29 3.13 10.61
N VAL A 218 19.11 3.47 9.34
CA VAL A 218 18.36 2.66 8.37
C VAL A 218 19.28 1.81 7.52
N ILE A 219 19.13 0.50 7.62
CA ILE A 219 19.75 -0.51 6.75
C ILE A 219 18.68 -1.02 5.80
N ALA A 220 18.85 -0.80 4.50
CA ALA A 220 17.88 -1.11 3.47
C ALA A 220 18.31 -2.36 2.68
N VAL A 221 17.36 -3.26 2.40
CA VAL A 221 17.58 -4.42 1.53
C VAL A 221 16.96 -4.17 0.16
N ALA A 222 17.79 -4.09 -0.88
CA ALA A 222 17.35 -3.82 -2.25
C ALA A 222 18.26 -4.53 -3.26
N SER A 223 17.85 -4.57 -4.54
CA SER A 223 18.76 -5.05 -5.61
C SER A 223 19.86 -4.03 -5.87
N THR A 224 21.08 -4.48 -6.17
CA THR A 224 22.27 -3.64 -6.44
C THR A 224 21.97 -2.47 -7.38
N ARG A 225 21.23 -2.70 -8.45
CA ARG A 225 20.87 -1.65 -9.45
C ARG A 225 20.08 -0.47 -8.89
N LYS A 226 19.57 -0.58 -7.66
CA LYS A 226 18.74 0.45 -6.99
C LYS A 226 19.43 1.06 -5.77
N HIS A 227 20.66 0.66 -5.46
CA HIS A 227 21.34 1.11 -4.25
C HIS A 227 21.44 2.63 -4.18
N ASP A 228 21.89 3.30 -5.24
CA ASP A 228 22.03 4.77 -5.27
C ASP A 228 20.67 5.47 -5.02
N GLN A 229 19.59 4.94 -5.61
CA GLN A 229 18.25 5.49 -5.41
C GLN A 229 17.76 5.31 -3.96
N VAL A 230 18.06 4.16 -3.36
CA VAL A 230 17.69 3.85 -1.96
C VAL A 230 18.52 4.68 -0.98
N LEU A 231 19.81 4.87 -1.23
CA LEU A 231 20.66 5.80 -0.46
C LEU A 231 20.13 7.24 -0.55
N ALA A 232 19.72 7.68 -1.76
CA ALA A 232 19.15 9.02 -1.96
C ALA A 232 17.83 9.26 -1.20
N LEU A 233 17.10 8.19 -0.79
CA LEU A 233 15.93 8.28 0.08
C LEU A 233 16.28 8.50 1.56
N GLY A 234 17.57 8.38 1.91
CA GLY A 234 18.07 8.59 3.27
C GLY A 234 18.49 7.30 4.00
N ALA A 235 18.54 6.14 3.33
CA ALA A 235 19.13 4.95 3.96
C ALA A 235 20.61 5.19 4.28
N ASP A 236 21.07 4.73 5.46
CA ASP A 236 22.47 4.86 5.87
C ASP A 236 23.33 3.76 5.25
N GLU A 237 22.76 2.56 5.08
CA GLU A 237 23.40 1.40 4.47
C GLU A 237 22.43 0.70 3.51
N VAL A 238 22.94 0.12 2.42
CA VAL A 238 22.14 -0.73 1.52
C VAL A 238 22.84 -2.06 1.30
N ILE A 239 22.11 -3.15 1.50
CA ILE A 239 22.57 -4.53 1.30
C ILE A 239 21.85 -5.12 0.09
N ASP A 240 22.59 -5.82 -0.78
CA ASP A 240 21.95 -6.54 -1.90
C ASP A 240 21.07 -7.68 -1.37
N ARG A 241 19.89 -7.81 -1.92
CA ARG A 241 18.87 -8.78 -1.50
C ARG A 241 19.30 -10.26 -1.62
N ASN A 242 20.36 -10.55 -2.38
CA ASN A 242 20.90 -11.89 -2.57
C ASN A 242 22.05 -12.22 -1.61
N VAL A 243 22.47 -11.26 -0.79
CA VAL A 243 23.52 -11.46 0.23
C VAL A 243 22.89 -12.12 1.46
N ASN A 244 23.62 -13.05 2.07
CA ASN A 244 23.22 -13.63 3.35
C ASN A 244 23.29 -12.55 4.45
N LEU A 245 22.17 -12.26 5.10
CA LEU A 245 22.06 -11.18 6.07
C LEU A 245 22.88 -11.46 7.35
N ILE A 246 23.01 -12.74 7.74
CA ILE A 246 23.80 -13.11 8.92
C ILE A 246 25.29 -12.89 8.66
N GLU A 247 25.76 -13.18 7.44
CA GLU A 247 27.16 -12.93 7.06
C GLU A 247 27.46 -11.44 6.96
N ALA A 248 26.49 -10.65 6.44
CA ALA A 248 26.68 -9.21 6.25
C ALA A 248 26.59 -8.40 7.55
N LEU A 249 25.68 -8.77 8.45
CA LEU A 249 25.33 -7.97 9.63
C LEU A 249 25.75 -8.60 10.95
N GLY A 250 26.02 -9.91 10.96
CA GLY A 250 26.15 -10.70 12.18
C GLY A 250 24.81 -11.00 12.85
N THR A 251 24.83 -11.90 13.83
CA THR A 251 23.68 -12.13 14.71
C THR A 251 23.57 -11.01 15.74
N ASP A 252 22.36 -10.82 16.31
CA ASP A 252 22.11 -9.88 17.41
C ASP A 252 22.57 -8.43 17.12
N SER A 253 22.39 -7.95 15.88
CA SER A 253 22.91 -6.66 15.40
C SER A 253 21.83 -5.59 15.14
N ILE A 254 20.56 -6.00 14.99
CA ILE A 254 19.43 -5.15 14.58
C ILE A 254 18.42 -5.04 15.72
N ASP A 255 17.92 -3.84 15.98
CA ASP A 255 16.91 -3.59 17.02
C ASP A 255 15.49 -3.85 16.53
N CYS A 256 15.19 -3.46 15.26
CA CYS A 256 13.87 -3.53 14.67
C CYS A 256 13.94 -3.93 13.19
N ILE A 257 12.97 -4.73 12.74
CA ILE A 257 12.81 -5.10 11.31
C ILE A 257 11.44 -4.69 10.82
N LEU A 258 11.41 -4.00 9.68
CA LEU A 258 10.20 -3.68 8.92
C LEU A 258 10.20 -4.52 7.65
N ASP A 259 9.35 -5.55 7.62
CA ASP A 259 9.34 -6.53 6.54
C ASP A 259 8.08 -6.41 5.66
N VAL A 260 8.31 -6.33 4.35
CA VAL A 260 7.25 -6.34 3.32
C VAL A 260 7.44 -7.49 2.33
N VAL A 261 8.37 -8.41 2.59
CA VAL A 261 8.82 -9.45 1.64
C VAL A 261 8.49 -10.85 2.13
N ALA A 262 8.80 -11.17 3.39
CA ALA A 262 8.71 -12.51 3.97
C ALA A 262 9.46 -13.57 3.15
N GLY A 263 8.91 -14.78 3.00
CA GLY A 263 9.45 -15.83 2.15
C GLY A 263 10.62 -16.61 2.76
N PRO A 264 11.43 -17.32 1.94
CA PRO A 264 12.40 -18.31 2.42
C PRO A 264 13.53 -17.78 3.31
N THR A 265 13.89 -16.51 3.17
CA THR A 265 14.97 -15.87 3.98
C THR A 265 14.48 -15.36 5.33
N TRP A 266 13.21 -15.52 5.65
CA TRP A 266 12.60 -15.01 6.86
C TRP A 266 13.26 -15.49 8.17
N PRO A 267 13.73 -16.76 8.32
CA PRO A 267 14.42 -17.20 9.54
C PRO A 267 15.68 -16.39 9.85
N ASP A 268 16.41 -15.94 8.82
CA ASP A 268 17.63 -15.13 9.01
C ASP A 268 17.31 -13.77 9.63
N LEU A 269 16.12 -13.21 9.33
CA LEU A 269 15.65 -11.96 9.92
C LEU A 269 15.57 -12.05 11.46
N LEU A 270 15.09 -13.18 11.99
CA LEU A 270 15.01 -13.36 13.44
C LEU A 270 16.38 -13.59 14.08
N ASN A 271 17.32 -14.18 13.34
CA ASN A 271 18.66 -14.43 13.83
C ASN A 271 19.48 -13.15 13.98
N ILE A 272 19.31 -12.17 13.08
CA ILE A 272 19.98 -10.87 13.17
C ILE A 272 19.38 -9.92 14.21
N LEU A 273 18.14 -10.15 14.66
CA LEU A 273 17.54 -9.35 15.75
C LEU A 273 18.28 -9.53 17.06
N LYS A 274 18.51 -8.46 17.77
CA LYS A 274 18.99 -8.47 19.16
C LYS A 274 17.97 -9.10 20.10
N ARG A 275 18.40 -9.46 21.30
CA ARG A 275 17.47 -9.82 22.39
C ARG A 275 16.53 -8.65 22.68
N GLY A 276 15.23 -8.94 22.83
CA GLY A 276 14.19 -7.93 22.94
C GLY A 276 13.87 -7.20 21.64
N GLY A 277 14.45 -7.66 20.52
CA GLY A 277 14.22 -7.08 19.19
C GLY A 277 12.79 -7.27 18.69
N ARG A 278 12.39 -6.42 17.73
CA ARG A 278 11.02 -6.38 17.22
C ARG A 278 11.01 -6.59 15.71
N TYR A 279 10.12 -7.47 15.27
CA TYR A 279 9.83 -7.73 13.87
C TYR A 279 8.39 -7.32 13.55
N GLY A 280 8.20 -6.48 12.55
CA GLY A 280 6.88 -6.10 12.05
C GLY A 280 6.73 -6.38 10.57
N THR A 281 5.56 -6.90 10.17
CA THR A 281 5.26 -7.21 8.78
C THR A 281 3.93 -6.64 8.31
N VAL A 282 3.89 -6.26 7.02
CA VAL A 282 2.69 -5.78 6.32
C VAL A 282 2.56 -6.39 4.92
N GLY A 283 3.41 -7.36 4.56
CA GLY A 283 3.37 -7.97 3.25
C GLY A 283 4.25 -9.22 3.15
N ALA A 284 3.98 -10.06 2.18
CA ALA A 284 4.65 -11.35 2.00
C ALA A 284 4.82 -11.67 0.50
N ILE A 285 5.37 -10.75 -0.28
CA ILE A 285 5.45 -10.88 -1.75
C ILE A 285 6.33 -12.03 -2.23
N ALA A 286 7.27 -12.50 -1.39
CA ALA A 286 8.14 -13.65 -1.69
C ALA A 286 7.55 -14.99 -1.21
N GLY A 287 6.38 -14.97 -0.60
CA GLY A 287 5.63 -16.14 -0.15
C GLY A 287 5.10 -15.95 1.27
N PRO A 288 3.86 -16.40 1.56
CA PRO A 288 3.20 -16.16 2.84
C PRO A 288 3.58 -17.18 3.92
N ILE A 289 4.18 -18.31 3.54
CA ILE A 289 4.54 -19.39 4.47
C ILE A 289 6.01 -19.30 4.84
N VAL A 290 6.29 -19.26 6.14
CA VAL A 290 7.63 -19.14 6.71
C VAL A 290 7.85 -20.15 7.83
N GLU A 291 9.09 -20.58 8.05
CA GLU A 291 9.45 -21.45 9.18
C GLU A 291 9.82 -20.61 10.40
N LEU A 292 9.29 -21.00 11.56
CA LEU A 292 9.62 -20.38 12.84
C LEU A 292 10.23 -21.41 13.81
N ASP A 293 11.52 -21.25 14.16
CA ASP A 293 12.06 -21.89 15.36
C ASP A 293 11.60 -21.11 16.59
N VAL A 294 10.61 -21.67 17.29
CA VAL A 294 10.02 -21.04 18.48
C VAL A 294 11.06 -20.77 19.57
N ARG A 295 12.17 -21.53 19.61
CA ARG A 295 13.28 -21.29 20.55
C ARG A 295 13.96 -19.95 20.27
N THR A 296 14.15 -19.58 19.00
CA THR A 296 14.67 -18.26 18.62
C THR A 296 13.75 -17.15 19.14
N LEU A 297 12.44 -17.33 19.03
CA LEU A 297 11.45 -16.35 19.51
C LEU A 297 11.55 -16.14 21.03
N TYR A 298 11.39 -17.21 21.83
CA TYR A 298 11.29 -17.03 23.29
C TYR A 298 12.65 -16.86 23.98
N LEU A 299 13.73 -17.48 23.49
CA LEU A 299 15.07 -17.34 24.10
C LEU A 299 15.68 -15.96 23.85
N LYS A 300 15.24 -15.25 22.82
CA LYS A 300 15.65 -13.86 22.53
C LYS A 300 14.62 -12.83 22.97
N ASP A 301 13.49 -13.23 23.58
CA ASP A 301 12.40 -12.35 23.98
C ASP A 301 11.91 -11.45 22.82
N LEU A 302 11.76 -12.01 21.61
CA LEU A 302 11.40 -11.25 20.42
C LEU A 302 9.89 -10.91 20.40
N THR A 303 9.56 -9.76 19.84
CA THR A 303 8.17 -9.39 19.50
C THR A 303 7.94 -9.53 18.00
N LEU A 304 6.92 -10.31 17.60
CA LEU A 304 6.47 -10.42 16.21
C LEU A 304 5.11 -9.75 16.07
N MET A 305 4.97 -8.86 15.09
CA MET A 305 3.76 -8.04 14.91
C MET A 305 3.29 -7.99 13.44
N GLY A 306 2.02 -8.33 13.20
CA GLY A 306 1.31 -8.00 11.97
C GLY A 306 0.59 -6.66 12.09
N THR A 307 0.58 -5.83 11.04
CA THR A 307 0.05 -4.47 11.13
C THR A 307 -0.78 -4.06 9.91
N THR A 308 -1.94 -4.69 9.73
CA THR A 308 -2.89 -4.31 8.67
C THR A 308 -3.86 -3.24 9.14
N PHE A 309 -4.47 -3.44 10.32
CA PHE A 309 -5.36 -2.46 10.93
C PHE A 309 -4.65 -1.12 11.14
N GLN A 310 -5.31 -0.02 10.71
CA GLN A 310 -4.78 1.33 10.84
C GLN A 310 -5.71 2.22 11.66
N GLU A 311 -5.18 2.79 12.73
CA GLU A 311 -5.82 3.90 13.40
C GLU A 311 -5.76 5.17 12.54
N GLU A 312 -6.57 6.16 12.87
CA GLU A 312 -6.60 7.44 12.14
C GLU A 312 -5.31 8.25 12.34
N THR A 313 -4.69 8.14 13.51
CA THR A 313 -3.52 8.92 13.90
C THR A 313 -2.34 8.81 12.93
N PRO A 314 -1.90 7.62 12.46
CA PRO A 314 -0.85 7.51 11.47
C PRO A 314 -1.13 8.28 10.18
N PHE A 315 -2.39 8.30 9.71
CA PHE A 315 -2.74 9.02 8.49
C PHE A 315 -2.73 10.54 8.70
N LYS A 316 -3.24 11.03 9.83
CA LYS A 316 -3.15 12.45 10.21
C LYS A 316 -1.71 12.93 10.34
N ASN A 317 -0.83 12.09 10.88
CA ASN A 317 0.60 12.36 10.94
C ASN A 317 1.18 12.61 9.55
N LEU A 318 0.81 11.77 8.57
CA LEU A 318 1.30 11.91 7.19
C LEU A 318 0.88 13.25 6.57
N ILE A 319 -0.37 13.69 6.77
CA ILE A 319 -0.81 15.01 6.29
C ILE A 319 0.12 16.10 6.83
N ASN A 320 0.37 16.08 8.14
CA ASN A 320 1.28 17.06 8.77
C ASN A 320 2.71 16.97 8.19
N TYR A 321 3.23 15.77 7.89
CA TYR A 321 4.59 15.60 7.34
C TYR A 321 4.68 16.12 5.90
N ILE A 322 3.63 15.92 5.11
CA ILE A 322 3.52 16.44 3.74
C ILE A 322 3.53 17.97 3.76
N GLU A 323 2.65 18.59 4.55
CA GLU A 323 2.49 20.04 4.64
C GLU A 323 3.75 20.75 5.17
N ARG A 324 4.58 20.04 5.95
CA ARG A 324 5.88 20.52 6.42
C ARG A 324 7.05 20.20 5.49
N GLY A 325 6.80 19.46 4.40
CA GLY A 325 7.87 19.03 3.48
C GLY A 325 8.86 18.04 4.08
N GLU A 326 8.46 17.28 5.12
CA GLU A 326 9.34 16.34 5.84
C GLU A 326 9.51 15.00 5.12
N ILE A 327 8.62 14.68 4.17
CA ILE A 327 8.65 13.50 3.32
C ILE A 327 8.30 13.89 1.88
N ARG A 328 8.72 13.09 0.90
CA ARG A 328 8.28 13.24 -0.49
C ARG A 328 8.25 11.89 -1.20
N PRO A 329 7.15 11.49 -1.87
CA PRO A 329 7.07 10.22 -2.57
C PRO A 329 7.91 10.23 -3.85
N VAL A 330 8.37 9.04 -4.24
CA VAL A 330 9.01 8.84 -5.53
C VAL A 330 7.96 8.33 -6.52
N VAL A 331 7.56 9.18 -7.47
CA VAL A 331 6.74 8.79 -8.62
C VAL A 331 7.69 8.41 -9.75
N ALA A 332 7.79 7.13 -10.03
CA ALA A 332 8.72 6.63 -11.05
C ALA A 332 8.18 6.82 -12.47
N LYS A 333 6.88 6.67 -12.67
CA LYS A 333 6.23 6.82 -13.98
C LYS A 333 4.71 6.98 -13.81
N THR A 334 4.10 7.72 -14.74
CA THR A 334 2.65 7.84 -14.86
C THR A 334 2.18 7.18 -16.16
N TYR A 335 0.95 6.69 -16.17
CA TYR A 335 0.30 6.08 -17.35
C TYR A 335 -1.14 6.59 -17.46
N PRO A 336 -1.69 6.75 -18.66
CA PRO A 336 -3.13 6.86 -18.82
C PRO A 336 -3.85 5.65 -18.22
N LEU A 337 -5.03 5.83 -17.63
CA LEU A 337 -5.83 4.72 -17.06
C LEU A 337 -6.09 3.61 -18.10
N SER A 338 -6.23 3.96 -19.38
CA SER A 338 -6.40 3.00 -20.49
C SER A 338 -5.21 2.04 -20.66
N GLU A 339 -4.03 2.40 -20.14
CA GLU A 339 -2.82 1.57 -20.20
C GLU A 339 -2.60 0.73 -18.94
N ILE A 340 -3.64 0.50 -18.13
CA ILE A 340 -3.52 -0.23 -16.85
C ILE A 340 -2.83 -1.59 -17.00
N VAL A 341 -3.10 -2.32 -18.07
CA VAL A 341 -2.47 -3.63 -18.32
C VAL A 341 -0.96 -3.48 -18.54
N THR A 342 -0.53 -2.48 -19.32
CA THR A 342 0.88 -2.15 -19.53
C THR A 342 1.53 -1.74 -18.20
N ALA A 343 0.86 -0.87 -17.45
CA ALA A 343 1.33 -0.39 -16.16
C ALA A 343 1.49 -1.53 -15.14
N GLN A 344 0.54 -2.48 -15.06
CA GLN A 344 0.64 -3.65 -14.18
C GLN A 344 1.76 -4.61 -14.62
N LYS A 345 1.96 -4.82 -15.92
CA LYS A 345 3.08 -5.62 -16.42
C LYS A 345 4.43 -5.01 -16.03
N GLU A 346 4.61 -3.70 -16.24
CA GLU A 346 5.84 -3.01 -15.84
C GLU A 346 6.01 -2.96 -14.30
N PHE A 347 4.92 -2.86 -13.53
CA PHE A 347 4.95 -2.96 -12.07
C PHE A 347 5.50 -4.31 -11.59
N LEU A 348 5.12 -5.41 -12.26
CA LEU A 348 5.57 -6.77 -11.94
C LEU A 348 7.05 -7.01 -12.25
N GLU A 349 7.64 -6.31 -13.22
CA GLU A 349 9.07 -6.39 -13.53
C GLU A 349 9.95 -5.86 -12.37
N LYS A 350 9.37 -5.13 -11.42
CA LYS A 350 10.05 -4.55 -10.24
C LYS A 350 11.30 -3.73 -10.59
N LYS A 351 11.32 -3.12 -11.79
CA LYS A 351 12.45 -2.33 -12.27
C LYS A 351 12.53 -0.92 -11.68
N TYR A 352 11.40 -0.36 -11.29
CA TYR A 352 11.31 0.99 -10.76
C TYR A 352 11.51 1.05 -9.23
N THR A 353 11.96 2.20 -8.75
CA THR A 353 11.93 2.58 -7.33
C THR A 353 10.75 3.50 -7.09
N GLY A 354 10.00 3.28 -6.00
CA GLY A 354 8.82 4.09 -5.66
C GLY A 354 7.55 3.58 -6.35
N LYS A 355 6.72 4.50 -6.84
CA LYS A 355 5.34 4.27 -7.28
C LYS A 355 5.14 4.43 -8.79
N LEU A 356 4.20 3.66 -9.33
CA LEU A 356 3.58 3.90 -10.63
C LEU A 356 2.16 4.45 -10.39
N VAL A 357 1.75 5.41 -11.21
CA VAL A 357 0.48 6.13 -11.02
C VAL A 357 -0.32 6.13 -12.31
N LEU A 358 -1.62 5.86 -12.20
CA LEU A 358 -2.59 5.91 -13.28
C LEU A 358 -3.30 7.26 -13.28
N ILE A 359 -3.49 7.83 -14.47
CA ILE A 359 -4.18 9.10 -14.68
C ILE A 359 -5.48 8.80 -15.42
N PRO A 360 -6.65 8.97 -14.79
CA PRO A 360 -7.94 8.89 -15.47
C PRO A 360 -8.05 9.96 -16.57
N PRO A 361 -8.87 9.74 -17.63
CA PRO A 361 -9.15 10.78 -18.61
C PRO A 361 -9.92 11.95 -17.96
N ASP A 362 -9.90 13.11 -18.62
CA ASP A 362 -10.59 14.34 -18.20
C ASP A 362 -12.13 14.22 -18.17
#